data_65c3bdf21f5a66cf73253bfe342b5f2f
#
_entry.id   65c3bdf21f5a66cf73253bfe342b5f2f
#
_cell.length_a   1.000
_cell.length_b   1.000
_cell.length_c   1.000
_cell.angle_alpha   90.00
_cell.angle_beta   90.00
_cell.angle_gamma   90.00
#
_symmetry.space_group_name_H-M   'P 1'
#
loop_
_entity.id
_entity.type
_entity.pdbx_description
1 polymer ?
#
loop_
_entity_poly.entity_id
_entity_poly.type
_entity_poly.pdbx_seq_one_letter_code
_entity_poly.pdbx_strand_id
1 'polypeptide(L)'
;MGPNLLLDPQHVLRRVRQDEAPRLEREWCDAIEAGFQLATGAGPLCAEPMHGMAFVVQHVEMDHDALSEARAKLSQLASSVISGVRESCRQGLLDWSPRLLLAMYSCDIQAAPDVQGKVHAVLQRRRGRVVSEEMKEGTLFVPISALLAVVE
;
A
#
# COMPACT_ATOMS: atom_id res chain seq x y z
N MET A 1 8.43 3.77 2.68
CA MET A 1 7.36 2.94 2.07
C MET A 1 6.32 3.89 1.51
N GLY A 2 5.82 3.64 0.30
CA GLY A 2 4.85 4.51 -0.34
C GLY A 2 3.42 4.14 -0.01
N PRO A 3 2.46 5.07 -0.20
CA PRO A 3 1.03 4.78 -0.10
C PRO A 3 0.59 3.77 -1.18
N ASN A 4 -0.58 3.17 -0.97
CA ASN A 4 -1.24 2.44 -2.04
C ASN A 4 -1.94 3.43 -2.98
N LEU A 5 -1.93 3.13 -4.26
CA LEU A 5 -2.47 4.01 -5.28
C LEU A 5 -3.53 3.27 -6.11
N LEU A 6 -4.68 3.91 -6.29
CA LEU A 6 -5.65 3.56 -7.32
C LEU A 6 -5.47 4.54 -8.48
N LEU A 7 -4.97 4.05 -9.59
CA LEU A 7 -4.65 4.85 -10.77
C LEU A 7 -5.77 4.74 -11.79
N ASP A 8 -6.20 5.88 -12.29
CA ASP A 8 -7.20 6.02 -13.36
C ASP A 8 -6.61 6.83 -14.53
N PRO A 9 -5.65 6.26 -15.30
CA PRO A 9 -4.92 6.98 -16.33
C PRO A 9 -5.81 7.44 -17.50
N GLN A 10 -6.92 6.77 -17.74
CA GLN A 10 -7.89 7.14 -18.77
C GLN A 10 -9.01 8.05 -18.26
N HIS A 11 -8.95 8.42 -16.98
CA HIS A 11 -9.95 9.25 -16.32
C HIS A 11 -11.37 8.69 -16.37
N VAL A 12 -11.53 7.37 -16.38
CA VAL A 12 -12.83 6.70 -16.49
C VAL A 12 -13.70 7.05 -15.27
N LEU A 13 -13.16 6.85 -14.06
CA LEU A 13 -13.86 7.18 -12.82
C LEU A 13 -14.07 8.69 -12.65
N ARG A 14 -13.10 9.50 -13.08
CA ARG A 14 -13.17 10.95 -13.00
C ARG A 14 -14.21 11.54 -13.93
N ARG A 15 -14.32 11.03 -15.18
CA ARG A 15 -15.34 11.48 -16.15
C ARG A 15 -16.74 11.26 -15.61
N VAL A 16 -16.99 10.07 -15.06
CA VAL A 16 -18.29 9.74 -14.46
C VAL A 16 -18.66 10.69 -13.30
N ARG A 17 -17.68 11.22 -12.58
CA ARG A 17 -17.92 12.17 -11.49
C ARG A 17 -18.10 13.62 -11.95
N GLN A 18 -17.47 14.02 -13.04
CA GLN A 18 -17.48 15.42 -13.54
C GLN A 18 -18.65 15.70 -14.48
N ASP A 19 -19.04 14.73 -15.29
CA ASP A 19 -20.21 14.84 -16.12
C ASP A 19 -21.47 14.70 -15.23
N GLU A 20 -22.61 15.22 -15.68
CA GLU A 20 -23.91 15.01 -15.05
C GLU A 20 -24.36 13.53 -15.21
N ALA A 21 -23.41 12.62 -14.93
CA ALA A 21 -23.64 11.19 -15.03
C ALA A 21 -24.79 10.76 -14.11
N PRO A 22 -25.58 9.79 -14.54
CA PRO A 22 -26.64 9.24 -13.71
C PRO A 22 -26.13 8.85 -12.32
N ARG A 23 -26.96 9.04 -11.29
CA ARG A 23 -26.60 8.73 -9.90
C ARG A 23 -26.00 7.33 -9.75
N LEU A 24 -26.50 6.39 -10.53
CA LEU A 24 -26.08 5.00 -10.55
C LEU A 24 -24.59 4.84 -10.90
N GLU A 25 -24.11 5.54 -11.93
CA GLU A 25 -22.71 5.46 -12.35
C GLU A 25 -21.77 6.01 -11.29
N ARG A 26 -22.19 7.07 -10.59
CA ARG A 26 -21.42 7.62 -9.46
C ARG A 26 -21.33 6.64 -8.30
N GLU A 27 -22.43 5.97 -7.95
CA GLU A 27 -22.46 4.94 -6.90
C GLU A 27 -21.51 3.77 -7.22
N TRP A 28 -21.32 3.44 -8.50
CA TRP A 28 -20.37 2.40 -8.92
C TRP A 28 -18.91 2.83 -8.79
N CYS A 29 -18.61 4.06 -9.15
CA CYS A 29 -17.26 4.61 -8.94
C CYS A 29 -16.89 4.61 -7.45
N ASP A 30 -17.83 5.01 -6.61
CA ASP A 30 -17.64 4.98 -5.16
C ASP A 30 -17.49 3.55 -4.62
N ALA A 31 -18.21 2.58 -5.20
CA ALA A 31 -18.08 1.17 -4.86
C ALA A 31 -16.71 0.59 -5.24
N ILE A 32 -16.15 0.97 -6.40
CA ILE A 32 -14.80 0.57 -6.81
C ILE A 32 -13.75 1.10 -5.83
N GLU A 33 -13.83 2.38 -5.46
CA GLU A 33 -12.91 2.97 -4.48
C GLU A 33 -13.05 2.33 -3.10
N ALA A 34 -14.28 2.09 -2.65
CA ALA A 34 -14.52 1.41 -1.38
C ALA A 34 -13.94 -0.01 -1.38
N GLY A 35 -14.11 -0.76 -2.46
CA GLY A 35 -13.52 -2.09 -2.63
C GLY A 35 -11.99 -2.08 -2.56
N PHE A 36 -11.36 -1.11 -3.24
CA PHE A 36 -9.92 -0.88 -3.16
C PHE A 36 -9.46 -0.54 -1.74
N GLN A 37 -10.14 0.36 -1.05
CA GLN A 37 -9.80 0.76 0.33
C GLN A 37 -9.91 -0.43 1.29
N LEU A 38 -10.96 -1.23 1.17
CA LEU A 38 -11.14 -2.44 1.98
C LEU A 38 -10.07 -3.50 1.71
N ALA A 39 -9.66 -3.66 0.44
CA ALA A 39 -8.60 -4.59 0.08
C ALA A 39 -7.25 -4.16 0.66
N THR A 40 -6.91 -2.86 0.49
CA THR A 40 -5.61 -2.33 0.93
C THR A 40 -5.53 -2.14 2.43
N GLY A 41 -6.66 -1.99 3.13
CA GLY A 41 -6.74 -1.92 4.59
C GLY A 41 -6.49 -3.25 5.30
N ALA A 42 -6.79 -4.38 4.64
CA ALA A 42 -6.60 -5.71 5.20
C ALA A 42 -6.14 -6.69 4.10
N GLY A 43 -4.84 -6.85 3.99
CA GLY A 43 -4.19 -7.71 2.99
C GLY A 43 -4.51 -9.20 3.16
N PRO A 44 -4.20 -10.02 2.14
CA PRO A 44 -4.61 -11.43 2.13
C PRO A 44 -3.77 -12.34 3.03
N LEU A 45 -2.57 -11.94 3.45
CA LEU A 45 -1.67 -12.80 4.23
C LEU A 45 -2.02 -12.81 5.72
N CYS A 46 -1.88 -11.66 6.39
CA CYS A 46 -2.06 -11.55 7.84
C CYS A 46 -3.12 -10.52 8.21
N ALA A 47 -3.97 -10.10 7.26
CA ALA A 47 -4.91 -8.98 7.41
C ALA A 47 -4.22 -7.65 7.76
N GLU A 48 -2.94 -7.53 7.51
CA GLU A 48 -2.16 -6.31 7.67
C GLU A 48 -2.41 -5.34 6.51
N PRO A 49 -2.37 -4.02 6.74
CA PRO A 49 -2.49 -3.05 5.66
C PRO A 49 -1.42 -3.27 4.57
N MET A 50 -1.85 -3.26 3.32
CA MET A 50 -0.92 -3.32 2.19
C MET A 50 -0.11 -2.02 2.10
N HIS A 51 1.08 -2.09 1.51
CA HIS A 51 1.94 -0.93 1.29
C HIS A 51 2.60 -0.96 -0.09
N GLY A 52 2.60 0.19 -0.75
CA GLY A 52 3.35 0.41 -1.98
C GLY A 52 2.78 -0.30 -3.21
N MET A 53 1.50 -0.61 -3.21
CA MET A 53 0.81 -1.22 -4.34
C MET A 53 0.17 -0.17 -5.23
N ALA A 54 0.18 -0.40 -6.53
CA ALA A 54 -0.54 0.40 -7.51
C ALA A 54 -1.51 -0.49 -8.28
N PHE A 55 -2.79 -0.15 -8.23
CA PHE A 55 -3.85 -0.79 -9.00
C PHE A 55 -4.30 0.16 -10.10
N VAL A 56 -4.44 -0.34 -11.30
CA VAL A 56 -4.77 0.48 -12.48
C VAL A 56 -6.14 0.10 -12.99
N VAL A 57 -7.06 1.05 -13.00
CA VAL A 57 -8.36 0.90 -13.68
C VAL A 57 -8.13 1.15 -15.17
N GLN A 58 -8.17 0.10 -15.96
CA GLN A 58 -7.96 0.19 -17.41
C GLN A 58 -9.25 0.47 -18.17
N HIS A 59 -10.33 -0.21 -17.79
CA HIS A 59 -11.60 -0.12 -18.47
C HIS A 59 -12.75 -0.48 -17.53
N VAL A 60 -13.90 0.17 -17.73
CA VAL A 60 -15.15 -0.13 -17.05
C VAL A 60 -16.25 -0.15 -18.11
N GLU A 61 -16.87 -1.31 -18.27
CA GLU A 61 -18.06 -1.47 -19.12
C GLU A 61 -19.30 -1.63 -18.25
N MET A 62 -20.35 -0.91 -18.61
CA MET A 62 -21.63 -0.99 -17.95
C MET A 62 -22.72 -1.37 -18.95
N ASP A 63 -23.44 -2.43 -18.64
CA ASP A 63 -24.62 -2.81 -19.39
C ASP A 63 -25.82 -2.01 -18.88
N HIS A 64 -26.21 -0.97 -19.62
CA HIS A 64 -27.31 -0.07 -19.26
C HIS A 64 -28.68 -0.74 -19.31
N ASP A 65 -28.85 -1.77 -20.14
CA ASP A 65 -30.13 -2.50 -20.24
C ASP A 65 -30.33 -3.38 -19.02
N ALA A 66 -29.31 -4.14 -18.64
CA ALA A 66 -29.32 -4.92 -17.41
C ALA A 66 -29.47 -4.05 -16.14
N LEU A 67 -28.90 -2.85 -16.14
CA LEU A 67 -29.01 -1.88 -15.06
C LEU A 67 -30.41 -1.30 -14.92
N SER A 68 -31.14 -1.11 -16.02
CA SER A 68 -32.52 -0.59 -15.99
C SER A 68 -33.48 -1.57 -15.30
N GLU A 69 -33.28 -2.87 -15.49
CA GLU A 69 -34.03 -3.94 -14.84
C GLU A 69 -33.63 -4.11 -13.35
N ALA A 70 -32.38 -3.83 -13.05
CA ALA A 70 -31.80 -4.03 -11.70
C ALA A 70 -32.00 -2.86 -10.75
N ARG A 71 -32.67 -1.77 -11.14
CA ARG A 71 -32.92 -0.58 -10.29
C ARG A 71 -33.48 -0.89 -8.90
N ALA A 72 -34.26 -1.95 -8.77
CA ALA A 72 -34.82 -2.42 -7.50
C ALA A 72 -33.76 -3.12 -6.61
N LYS A 73 -32.58 -3.49 -7.14
CA LYS A 73 -31.50 -4.24 -6.45
C LYS A 73 -30.18 -3.47 -6.36
N LEU A 74 -30.20 -2.16 -6.49
CA LEU A 74 -29.03 -1.29 -6.55
C LEU A 74 -28.05 -1.48 -5.39
N SER A 75 -28.57 -1.62 -4.18
CA SER A 75 -27.71 -1.83 -2.99
C SER A 75 -26.98 -3.19 -3.03
N GLN A 76 -27.61 -4.21 -3.59
CA GLN A 76 -26.99 -5.53 -3.76
C GLN A 76 -25.88 -5.46 -4.83
N LEU A 77 -26.10 -4.72 -5.92
CA LEU A 77 -25.12 -4.55 -6.97
C LEU A 77 -23.87 -3.80 -6.45
N ALA A 78 -24.06 -2.70 -5.74
CA ALA A 78 -22.94 -1.96 -5.14
C ALA A 78 -22.12 -2.85 -4.19
N SER A 79 -22.78 -3.63 -3.35
CA SER A 79 -22.13 -4.60 -2.45
C SER A 79 -21.36 -5.67 -3.22
N SER A 80 -21.90 -6.15 -4.34
CA SER A 80 -21.21 -7.13 -5.20
C SER A 80 -19.98 -6.54 -5.87
N VAL A 81 -20.05 -5.28 -6.34
CA VAL A 81 -18.89 -4.56 -6.90
C VAL A 81 -17.81 -4.37 -5.85
N ILE A 82 -18.16 -3.89 -4.67
CA ILE A 82 -17.21 -3.73 -3.54
C ILE A 82 -16.50 -5.06 -3.26
N SER A 83 -17.26 -6.13 -3.13
CA SER A 83 -16.73 -7.46 -2.83
C SER A 83 -15.85 -7.99 -3.97
N GLY A 84 -16.26 -7.81 -5.22
CA GLY A 84 -15.51 -8.22 -6.40
C GLY A 84 -14.18 -7.47 -6.52
N VAL A 85 -14.18 -6.15 -6.39
CA VAL A 85 -12.97 -5.33 -6.44
C VAL A 85 -12.03 -5.68 -5.29
N ARG A 86 -12.57 -5.83 -4.07
CA ARG A 86 -11.78 -6.24 -2.91
C ARG A 86 -11.08 -7.58 -3.16
N GLU A 87 -11.81 -8.56 -3.65
CA GLU A 87 -11.25 -9.89 -3.88
C GLU A 87 -10.24 -9.88 -5.04
N SER A 88 -10.53 -9.16 -6.12
CA SER A 88 -9.60 -9.00 -7.26
C SER A 88 -8.29 -8.33 -6.84
N CYS A 89 -8.33 -7.29 -6.01
CA CYS A 89 -7.13 -6.64 -5.49
C CYS A 89 -6.32 -7.59 -4.59
N ARG A 90 -6.98 -8.38 -3.75
CA ARG A 90 -6.33 -9.36 -2.87
C ARG A 90 -5.67 -10.48 -3.67
N GLN A 91 -6.40 -11.02 -4.65
CA GLN A 91 -5.87 -12.05 -5.54
C GLN A 91 -4.70 -11.53 -6.38
N GLY A 92 -4.82 -10.33 -6.93
CA GLY A 92 -3.74 -9.68 -7.68
C GLY A 92 -2.45 -9.54 -6.87
N LEU A 93 -2.54 -9.26 -5.55
CA LEU A 93 -1.36 -9.26 -4.68
C LEU A 93 -0.77 -10.68 -4.54
N LEU A 94 -1.60 -11.71 -4.38
CA LEU A 94 -1.13 -13.09 -4.24
C LEU A 94 -0.42 -13.60 -5.50
N ASP A 95 -0.88 -13.17 -6.68
CA ASP A 95 -0.28 -13.55 -7.97
C ASP A 95 1.09 -12.89 -8.20
N TRP A 96 1.42 -11.82 -7.45
CA TRP A 96 2.63 -11.01 -7.61
C TRP A 96 3.64 -11.19 -6.46
N SER A 97 4.00 -12.36 -6.07
CA SER A 97 5.07 -12.58 -5.07
C SER A 97 4.93 -11.69 -3.80
N PRO A 98 3.86 -11.86 -3.03
CA PRO A 98 3.58 -11.06 -1.85
C PRO A 98 4.66 -11.27 -0.78
N ARG A 99 5.00 -10.20 -0.03
CA ARG A 99 5.99 -10.24 1.05
C ARG A 99 5.45 -9.56 2.29
N LEU A 100 5.75 -10.13 3.42
CA LEU A 100 5.52 -9.47 4.70
C LEU A 100 6.59 -8.42 4.94
N LEU A 101 6.16 -7.25 5.41
CA LEU A 101 7.05 -6.20 5.86
C LEU A 101 7.40 -6.47 7.33
N LEU A 102 8.69 -6.50 7.62
CA LEU A 102 9.17 -6.62 8.98
C LEU A 102 9.13 -5.25 9.66
N ALA A 103 8.70 -5.23 10.92
CA ALA A 103 8.87 -4.06 11.76
C ALA A 103 10.36 -3.80 12.00
N MET A 104 10.77 -2.53 11.88
CA MET A 104 12.16 -2.12 12.02
C MET A 104 12.29 -1.08 13.13
N TYR A 105 13.32 -1.22 13.96
CA TYR A 105 13.75 -0.16 14.88
C TYR A 105 14.71 0.80 14.16
N SER A 106 14.54 2.08 14.41
CA SER A 106 15.56 3.09 14.13
C SER A 106 16.45 3.20 15.37
N CYS A 107 17.74 2.97 15.19
CA CYS A 107 18.72 3.05 16.26
C CYS A 107 19.75 4.12 15.95
N ASP A 108 19.92 5.07 16.86
CA ASP A 108 20.99 6.06 16.80
C ASP A 108 22.08 5.67 17.78
N ILE A 109 23.25 5.35 17.22
CA ILE A 109 24.39 4.82 17.97
C ILE A 109 25.47 5.90 17.98
N GLN A 110 25.99 6.24 19.14
CA GLN A 110 27.14 7.10 19.29
C GLN A 110 28.34 6.25 19.69
N ALA A 111 29.29 6.13 18.81
CA ALA A 111 30.48 5.28 19.03
C ALA A 111 31.77 6.08 18.88
N ALA A 112 32.78 5.76 19.69
CA ALA A 112 34.10 6.30 19.46
C ALA A 112 34.71 5.69 18.19
N PRO A 113 35.57 6.41 17.46
CA PRO A 113 36.11 5.96 16.17
C PRO A 113 36.79 4.58 16.21
N ASP A 114 37.46 4.27 17.31
CA ASP A 114 38.19 3.01 17.52
C ASP A 114 37.28 1.77 17.65
N VAL A 115 36.00 1.96 18.03
CA VAL A 115 35.01 0.86 18.17
C VAL A 115 34.02 0.77 17.02
N GLN A 116 34.06 1.70 16.07
CA GLN A 116 33.16 1.77 14.92
C GLN A 116 33.08 0.45 14.15
N GLY A 117 34.21 -0.19 13.87
CA GLY A 117 34.25 -1.49 13.19
C GLY A 117 33.51 -2.61 13.94
N LYS A 118 33.50 -2.57 15.29
CA LYS A 118 32.72 -3.52 16.08
C LYS A 118 31.22 -3.26 15.98
N VAL A 119 30.81 -1.99 15.93
CA VAL A 119 29.42 -1.60 15.74
C VAL A 119 28.90 -2.11 14.40
N HIS A 120 29.66 -1.89 13.32
CA HIS A 120 29.31 -2.41 11.98
C HIS A 120 29.19 -3.95 11.98
N ALA A 121 30.11 -4.65 12.62
CA ALA A 121 30.05 -6.10 12.72
C ALA A 121 28.80 -6.61 13.43
N VAL A 122 28.36 -5.92 14.49
CA VAL A 122 27.11 -6.25 15.20
C VAL A 122 25.89 -5.95 14.34
N LEU A 123 25.85 -4.80 13.67
CA LEU A 123 24.78 -4.43 12.76
C LEU A 123 24.61 -5.45 11.63
N GLN A 124 25.73 -5.87 11.00
CA GLN A 124 25.70 -6.89 9.94
C GLN A 124 25.22 -8.25 10.44
N ARG A 125 25.66 -8.68 11.64
CA ARG A 125 25.22 -9.94 12.24
C ARG A 125 23.70 -9.96 12.48
N ARG A 126 23.14 -8.82 12.85
CA ARG A 126 21.69 -8.64 13.06
C ARG A 126 20.94 -8.21 11.78
N ARG A 127 21.54 -8.33 10.60
CA ARG A 127 20.98 -7.92 9.32
C ARG A 127 20.47 -6.47 9.31
N GLY A 128 21.09 -5.62 10.12
CA GLY A 128 20.80 -4.19 10.17
C GLY A 128 21.31 -3.47 8.94
N ARG A 129 20.66 -2.37 8.63
CA ARG A 129 21.05 -1.48 7.52
C ARG A 129 21.47 -0.13 8.08
N VAL A 130 22.70 0.28 7.81
CA VAL A 130 23.18 1.63 8.11
C VAL A 130 22.51 2.61 7.14
N VAL A 131 21.89 3.65 7.68
CA VAL A 131 21.17 4.70 6.92
C VAL A 131 22.06 5.91 6.72
N SER A 132 22.74 6.35 7.78
CA SER A 132 23.66 7.47 7.75
C SER A 132 24.78 7.28 8.75
N GLU A 133 25.94 7.83 8.40
CA GLU A 133 27.11 7.86 9.24
C GLU A 133 27.84 9.18 8.91
N GLU A 134 27.91 10.10 9.87
CA GLU A 134 28.53 11.38 9.68
C GLU A 134 29.50 11.69 10.81
N MET A 135 30.74 11.90 10.48
CA MET A 135 31.72 12.41 11.42
C MET A 135 31.59 13.92 11.52
N LYS A 136 31.11 14.44 12.64
CA LYS A 136 31.07 15.89 12.87
C LYS A 136 32.43 16.37 13.37
N GLU A 137 32.98 17.38 12.71
CA GLU A 137 34.22 18.02 13.14
C GLU A 137 34.07 18.54 14.61
N GLY A 138 35.06 18.25 15.43
CA GLY A 138 35.06 18.65 16.84
C GLY A 138 34.30 17.73 17.80
N THR A 139 33.79 16.60 17.35
CA THR A 139 33.20 15.58 18.25
C THR A 139 34.10 14.36 18.38
N LEU A 140 34.12 13.78 19.59
CA LEU A 140 34.86 12.55 19.89
C LEU A 140 34.07 11.27 19.50
N PHE A 141 32.88 11.44 18.96
CA PHE A 141 31.98 10.34 18.60
C PHE A 141 31.51 10.41 17.18
N VAL A 142 31.34 9.26 16.56
CA VAL A 142 30.71 9.09 15.26
C VAL A 142 29.26 8.68 15.49
N PRO A 143 28.26 9.50 15.09
CA PRO A 143 26.86 9.10 15.10
C PRO A 143 26.59 8.16 13.92
N ILE A 144 25.99 7.01 14.21
CA ILE A 144 25.59 6.00 13.22
C ILE A 144 24.09 5.79 13.36
N SER A 145 23.32 6.11 12.35
CA SER A 145 21.88 5.78 12.32
C SER A 145 21.67 4.49 11.54
N ALA A 146 21.01 3.54 12.14
CA ALA A 146 20.77 2.23 11.57
C ALA A 146 19.33 1.75 11.75
N LEU A 147 18.86 0.93 10.81
CA LEU A 147 17.60 0.21 10.91
C LEU A 147 17.88 -1.25 11.26
N LEU A 148 17.22 -1.76 12.30
CA LEU A 148 17.32 -3.14 12.78
C LEU A 148 15.95 -3.80 12.77
N ALA A 149 15.89 -5.06 12.33
CA ALA A 149 14.65 -5.83 12.42
C ALA A 149 14.27 -6.09 13.88
N VAL A 150 12.97 -6.00 14.18
CA VAL A 150 12.42 -6.24 15.54
C VAL A 150 12.52 -7.73 15.92
N VAL A 151 12.50 -8.61 14.92
CA VAL A 151 12.53 -10.06 15.11
C VAL A 151 13.84 -10.61 14.57
N GLU A 152 14.49 -11.46 15.34
CA GLU A 152 15.69 -12.22 14.94
C GLU A 152 15.31 -13.43 14.09
#